data_efb8c0edc29f705a69329206e9ceb157
#
_entry.id   efb8c0edc29f705a69329206e9ceb157
#
_cell.length_a   1.000
_cell.length_b   1.000
_cell.length_c   1.000
_cell.angle_alpha   90.00
_cell.angle_beta   90.00
_cell.angle_gamma   90.00
#
_symmetry.space_group_name_H-M   'P 1'
#
loop_
_entity.id
_entity.type
_entity.pdbx_description
1 polymer ?
#
loop_
_entity_poly.entity_id
_entity_poly.type
_entity_poly.pdbx_seq_one_letter_code
_entity_poly.pdbx_strand_id
1 'polypeptide(L)'
;MQAQKGWVAEDLKNTSEWIHHLSATELAALDSALASARKTGQTFETLTKENFPLEALRPTFDRVLRELENGLGFFVVRGLPAGKYTKNELRLMYWGMGLHIGTAVTQSSRGDMLGDVRDFGVDTYSKKGRGYMSNQHLQFHADTCDVTCLMVLRVAKSGGLSRYCSSIAIHDEIAKTRPDLLEVLYQPFYLSWKGQERQGEKPCYQQPLFSKEQGKLASRFIPQHIVGHAVEQAQFPALPPLSDLQREAVEYVEKLANDPRFYGEMMFQPGDMQFMNNHVMYHSRTEFEDHLESDQKRHLLRMWLSVPNSRALHESMNAIYRERHSGAVRGGFPCETGARVFETPVMTD
;
A
#
# COMPACT_ATOMS: atom_id res chain seq x y z
N MET A 1 17.93 -16.87 -10.05
CA MET A 1 16.90 -16.71 -9.01
C MET A 1 15.59 -17.25 -9.57
N GLN A 2 14.86 -18.05 -8.78
CA GLN A 2 13.54 -18.55 -9.18
C GLN A 2 12.56 -17.37 -9.21
N ALA A 3 11.72 -17.28 -10.24
CA ALA A 3 10.68 -16.24 -10.30
C ALA A 3 9.71 -16.40 -9.12
N GLN A 4 9.28 -15.27 -8.54
CA GLN A 4 8.23 -15.27 -7.51
C GLN A 4 6.96 -15.90 -8.07
N LYS A 5 6.35 -16.82 -7.32
CA LYS A 5 5.13 -17.52 -7.75
C LYS A 5 3.89 -16.77 -7.23
N GLY A 6 2.84 -16.77 -8.05
CA GLY A 6 1.52 -16.40 -7.57
C GLY A 6 0.98 -17.44 -6.59
N TRP A 7 0.10 -17.02 -5.71
CA TRP A 7 -0.61 -17.86 -4.76
C TRP A 7 -2.12 -17.62 -4.88
N VAL A 8 -2.92 -18.60 -4.46
CA VAL A 8 -4.37 -18.55 -4.38
C VAL A 8 -4.85 -18.74 -2.94
N ALA A 9 -6.10 -18.48 -2.66
CA ALA A 9 -6.66 -18.54 -1.29
C ALA A 9 -6.36 -19.87 -0.57
N GLU A 10 -6.37 -20.99 -1.29
CA GLU A 10 -6.10 -22.32 -0.74
C GLU A 10 -4.68 -22.45 -0.17
N ASP A 11 -3.70 -21.78 -0.79
CA ASP A 11 -2.29 -21.83 -0.35
C ASP A 11 -2.09 -21.18 1.03
N LEU A 12 -3.01 -20.30 1.45
CA LEU A 12 -2.94 -19.59 2.72
C LEU A 12 -3.66 -20.31 3.88
N LYS A 13 -4.56 -21.26 3.59
CA LYS A 13 -5.40 -21.90 4.61
C LYS A 13 -4.64 -22.69 5.65
N ASN A 14 -3.52 -23.28 5.26
CA ASN A 14 -2.77 -24.22 6.09
C ASN A 14 -1.43 -23.66 6.59
N THR A 15 -1.22 -22.35 6.46
CA THR A 15 0.02 -21.72 6.91
C THR A 15 -0.25 -20.41 7.61
N SER A 16 0.49 -20.14 8.67
CA SER A 16 0.58 -18.86 9.35
C SER A 16 1.99 -18.28 9.28
N GLU A 17 2.86 -18.81 8.43
CA GLU A 17 4.25 -18.39 8.30
C GLU A 17 4.40 -16.93 7.84
N TRP A 18 3.35 -16.37 7.24
CA TRP A 18 3.27 -14.95 6.87
C TRP A 18 2.91 -14.03 8.07
N ILE A 19 2.75 -14.60 9.27
CA ILE A 19 2.56 -13.85 10.52
C ILE A 19 3.75 -14.11 11.44
N HIS A 20 4.46 -13.05 11.85
CA HIS A 20 5.47 -13.08 12.88
C HIS A 20 4.91 -12.51 14.18
N HIS A 21 4.96 -13.27 15.25
CA HIS A 21 4.59 -12.80 16.58
C HIS A 21 5.82 -12.20 17.28
N LEU A 22 5.73 -10.93 17.68
CA LEU A 22 6.81 -10.27 18.40
C LEU A 22 7.14 -11.02 19.69
N SER A 23 8.42 -11.35 19.87
CA SER A 23 8.97 -11.95 21.08
C SER A 23 9.10 -10.90 22.19
N ALA A 24 9.27 -11.37 23.43
CA ALA A 24 9.53 -10.49 24.57
C ALA A 24 10.79 -9.62 24.37
N THR A 25 11.82 -10.16 23.71
CA THR A 25 13.07 -9.44 23.41
C THR A 25 12.82 -8.32 22.39
N GLU A 26 12.04 -8.57 21.34
CA GLU A 26 11.70 -7.56 20.34
C GLU A 26 10.83 -6.45 20.94
N LEU A 27 9.85 -6.79 21.79
CA LEU A 27 9.03 -5.82 22.52
C LEU A 27 9.87 -4.97 23.46
N ALA A 28 10.81 -5.55 24.22
CA ALA A 28 11.71 -4.81 25.08
C ALA A 28 12.63 -3.85 24.30
N ALA A 29 13.07 -4.25 23.11
CA ALA A 29 13.84 -3.38 22.21
C ALA A 29 13.02 -2.17 21.73
N LEU A 30 11.77 -2.38 21.35
CA LEU A 30 10.85 -1.29 20.98
C LEU A 30 10.60 -0.34 22.14
N ASP A 31 10.35 -0.85 23.35
CA ASP A 31 10.19 -0.05 24.58
C ASP A 31 11.45 0.80 24.86
N SER A 32 12.62 0.18 24.76
CA SER A 32 13.91 0.85 25.02
C SER A 32 14.18 1.96 24.02
N ALA A 33 13.96 1.69 22.72
CA ALA A 33 14.15 2.67 21.65
C ALA A 33 13.20 3.87 21.81
N LEU A 34 11.92 3.60 22.13
CA LEU A 34 10.92 4.64 22.40
C LEU A 34 11.30 5.49 23.61
N ALA A 35 11.70 4.86 24.71
CA ALA A 35 12.12 5.58 25.92
C ALA A 35 13.35 6.46 25.66
N SER A 36 14.33 5.97 24.91
CA SER A 36 15.52 6.73 24.50
C SER A 36 15.13 7.94 23.63
N ALA A 37 14.30 7.72 22.60
CA ALA A 37 13.85 8.77 21.69
C ALA A 37 13.12 9.90 22.47
N ARG A 38 12.25 9.54 23.40
CA ARG A 38 11.56 10.51 24.26
C ARG A 38 12.52 11.28 25.17
N LYS A 39 13.45 10.57 25.81
CA LYS A 39 14.45 11.19 26.69
C LYS A 39 15.35 12.20 25.97
N THR A 40 15.65 11.93 24.69
CA THR A 40 16.49 12.78 23.84
C THR A 40 15.70 13.79 23.01
N GLY A 41 14.37 13.85 23.16
CA GLY A 41 13.51 14.80 22.47
C GLY A 41 13.43 14.57 20.96
N GLN A 42 13.55 13.32 20.50
CA GLN A 42 13.43 13.01 19.07
C GLN A 42 12.01 13.26 18.56
N THR A 43 11.93 13.83 17.36
CA THR A 43 10.70 14.03 16.59
C THR A 43 10.69 13.13 15.35
N PHE A 44 9.62 13.15 14.56
CA PHE A 44 9.56 12.43 13.28
C PHE A 44 10.65 12.88 12.29
N GLU A 45 11.02 14.17 12.32
CA GLU A 45 12.03 14.75 11.45
C GLU A 45 13.46 14.39 11.86
N THR A 46 13.70 14.23 13.18
CA THR A 46 15.04 13.99 13.73
C THR A 46 15.32 12.51 14.00
N LEU A 47 14.28 11.66 13.96
CA LEU A 47 14.45 10.23 14.18
C LEU A 47 15.22 9.58 13.04
N THR A 48 16.24 8.79 13.38
CA THR A 48 17.06 8.01 12.46
C THR A 48 17.21 6.56 12.94
N LYS A 49 17.76 5.68 12.12
CA LYS A 49 18.06 4.29 12.54
C LYS A 49 19.02 4.24 13.72
N GLU A 50 19.98 5.17 13.78
CA GLU A 50 21.05 5.23 14.75
C GLU A 50 20.52 5.67 16.13
N ASN A 51 19.57 6.62 16.15
CA ASN A 51 18.99 7.13 17.40
C ASN A 51 17.68 6.42 17.81
N PHE A 52 17.22 5.46 16.98
CA PHE A 52 16.12 4.53 17.28
C PHE A 52 16.59 3.08 17.01
N PRO A 53 17.55 2.55 17.78
CA PRO A 53 18.18 1.26 17.49
C PRO A 53 17.23 0.09 17.74
N LEU A 54 17.12 -0.83 16.75
CA LEU A 54 16.24 -2.01 16.76
C LEU A 54 16.98 -3.28 16.33
N GLU A 55 18.18 -3.52 16.82
CA GLU A 55 19.02 -4.69 16.45
C GLU A 55 18.30 -6.02 16.70
N ALA A 56 17.51 -6.11 17.78
CA ALA A 56 16.74 -7.32 18.09
C ALA A 56 15.66 -7.65 17.04
N LEU A 57 15.15 -6.63 16.31
CA LEU A 57 14.17 -6.79 15.26
C LEU A 57 14.80 -6.99 13.87
N ARG A 58 16.11 -6.86 13.73
CA ARG A 58 16.79 -7.00 12.43
C ARG A 58 16.46 -8.30 11.70
N PRO A 59 16.48 -9.49 12.34
CA PRO A 59 16.08 -10.73 11.66
C PRO A 59 14.65 -10.71 11.15
N THR A 60 13.74 -10.07 11.88
CA THR A 60 12.33 -9.89 11.49
C THR A 60 12.21 -8.94 10.29
N PHE A 61 12.91 -7.81 10.29
CA PHE A 61 12.93 -6.89 9.14
C PHE A 61 13.54 -7.52 7.88
N ASP A 62 14.63 -8.26 8.03
CA ASP A 62 15.25 -9.02 6.92
C ASP A 62 14.28 -10.07 6.36
N ARG A 63 13.49 -10.71 7.23
CA ARG A 63 12.42 -11.63 6.81
C ARG A 63 11.30 -10.89 6.08
N VAL A 64 10.82 -9.76 6.59
CA VAL A 64 9.83 -8.92 5.92
C VAL A 64 10.29 -8.59 4.50
N LEU A 65 11.49 -8.04 4.33
CA LEU A 65 12.04 -7.68 3.02
C LEU A 65 12.14 -8.87 2.07
N ARG A 66 12.56 -10.03 2.57
CA ARG A 66 12.66 -11.26 1.78
C ARG A 66 11.28 -11.76 1.33
N GLU A 67 10.31 -11.81 2.25
CA GLU A 67 8.96 -12.29 1.95
C GLU A 67 8.22 -11.37 0.97
N LEU A 68 8.44 -10.08 1.06
CA LEU A 68 7.85 -9.10 0.13
C LEU A 68 8.33 -9.31 -1.31
N GLU A 69 9.63 -9.54 -1.52
CA GLU A 69 10.19 -9.60 -2.88
C GLU A 69 10.29 -11.02 -3.46
N ASN A 70 10.41 -12.04 -2.61
CA ASN A 70 10.66 -13.42 -3.07
C ASN A 70 9.66 -14.45 -2.51
N GLY A 71 8.85 -14.07 -1.52
CA GLY A 71 7.81 -14.90 -0.90
C GLY A 71 6.41 -14.57 -1.38
N LEU A 72 5.46 -14.52 -0.46
CA LEU A 72 4.04 -14.27 -0.75
C LEU A 72 3.73 -12.84 -1.24
N GLY A 73 4.67 -11.89 -1.09
CA GLY A 73 4.46 -10.50 -1.43
C GLY A 73 3.80 -9.67 -0.31
N PHE A 74 3.46 -10.30 0.81
CA PHE A 74 2.96 -9.62 2.01
C PHE A 74 3.47 -10.31 3.27
N PHE A 75 3.44 -9.57 4.39
CA PHE A 75 3.86 -10.08 5.69
C PHE A 75 3.17 -9.30 6.81
N VAL A 76 2.91 -9.98 7.93
CA VAL A 76 2.29 -9.37 9.12
C VAL A 76 3.20 -9.54 10.32
N VAL A 77 3.44 -8.46 11.05
CA VAL A 77 4.06 -8.50 12.38
C VAL A 77 2.96 -8.22 13.40
N ARG A 78 2.79 -9.12 14.36
CA ARG A 78 1.69 -9.13 15.34
C ARG A 78 2.22 -9.14 16.76
N GLY A 79 1.41 -8.65 17.71
CA GLY A 79 1.69 -8.78 19.13
C GLY A 79 2.23 -7.53 19.80
N LEU A 80 2.27 -6.36 19.10
CA LEU A 80 2.53 -5.09 19.79
C LEU A 80 1.30 -4.77 20.66
N PRO A 81 1.47 -4.56 22.00
CA PRO A 81 0.35 -4.25 22.89
C PRO A 81 -0.06 -2.79 22.75
N ALA A 82 -0.82 -2.46 21.67
CA ALA A 82 -1.16 -1.08 21.30
C ALA A 82 -1.81 -0.29 22.45
N GLY A 83 -2.61 -0.95 23.30
CA GLY A 83 -3.23 -0.31 24.46
C GLY A 83 -2.26 0.16 25.57
N LYS A 84 -0.98 -0.25 25.51
CA LYS A 84 0.06 0.18 26.45
C LYS A 84 0.59 1.58 26.15
N TYR A 85 0.41 2.07 24.91
CA TYR A 85 1.05 3.28 24.41
C TYR A 85 0.02 4.34 24.02
N THR A 86 0.41 5.59 24.11
CA THR A 86 -0.37 6.69 23.52
C THR A 86 -0.32 6.63 22.00
N LYS A 87 -1.28 7.28 21.32
CA LYS A 87 -1.31 7.41 19.87
C LYS A 87 0.03 7.96 19.32
N ASN A 88 0.59 8.98 19.95
CA ASN A 88 1.85 9.60 19.50
C ASN A 88 3.04 8.68 19.68
N GLU A 89 3.09 7.89 20.74
CA GLU A 89 4.13 6.88 20.95
C GLU A 89 4.06 5.78 19.89
N LEU A 90 2.86 5.29 19.57
CA LEU A 90 2.66 4.32 18.49
C LEU A 90 3.10 4.88 17.13
N ARG A 91 2.77 6.14 16.84
CA ARG A 91 3.18 6.82 15.59
C ARG A 91 4.71 6.92 15.51
N LEU A 92 5.37 7.34 16.59
CA LEU A 92 6.83 7.48 16.63
C LEU A 92 7.53 6.13 16.50
N MET A 93 7.02 5.11 17.21
CA MET A 93 7.54 3.74 17.15
C MET A 93 7.38 3.16 15.73
N TYR A 94 6.21 3.31 15.13
CA TYR A 94 5.94 2.83 13.79
C TYR A 94 6.81 3.52 12.73
N TRP A 95 7.00 4.83 12.87
CA TRP A 95 7.92 5.59 12.03
C TRP A 95 9.35 5.07 12.15
N GLY A 96 9.85 4.90 13.38
CA GLY A 96 11.17 4.36 13.66
C GLY A 96 11.38 2.97 13.05
N MET A 97 10.41 2.07 13.19
CA MET A 97 10.46 0.74 12.53
C MET A 97 10.55 0.86 11.02
N GLY A 98 9.78 1.76 10.41
CA GLY A 98 9.81 2.00 8.96
C GLY A 98 11.18 2.41 8.44
N LEU A 99 11.93 3.21 9.21
CA LEU A 99 13.28 3.64 8.85
C LEU A 99 14.29 2.48 8.76
N HIS A 100 14.05 1.37 9.47
CA HIS A 100 14.87 0.15 9.39
C HIS A 100 14.52 -0.72 8.18
N ILE A 101 13.31 -0.57 7.61
CA ILE A 101 12.83 -1.38 6.47
C ILE A 101 13.13 -0.69 5.14
N GLY A 102 12.97 0.64 5.07
CA GLY A 102 13.14 1.36 3.82
C GLY A 102 13.15 2.87 3.98
N THR A 103 13.06 3.57 2.87
CA THR A 103 12.94 5.02 2.81
C THR A 103 11.48 5.41 2.61
N ALA A 104 10.93 6.20 3.52
CA ALA A 104 9.56 6.66 3.40
C ALA A 104 9.41 7.64 2.23
N VAL A 105 8.35 7.46 1.43
CA VAL A 105 7.99 8.33 0.33
C VAL A 105 6.63 8.98 0.57
N THR A 106 6.41 10.13 -0.04
CA THR A 106 5.21 10.94 0.18
C THR A 106 3.95 10.28 -0.40
N GLN A 107 2.86 10.30 0.35
CA GLN A 107 1.57 9.72 -0.03
C GLN A 107 0.65 10.74 -0.75
N SER A 108 1.06 12.00 -0.81
CA SER A 108 0.35 13.06 -1.49
C SER A 108 1.29 14.20 -1.88
N SER A 109 0.84 15.08 -2.79
CA SER A 109 1.54 16.32 -3.14
C SER A 109 1.70 17.31 -1.98
N ARG A 110 1.00 17.10 -0.85
CA ARG A 110 1.19 17.89 0.38
C ARG A 110 2.39 17.45 1.23
N GLY A 111 2.99 16.29 0.92
CA GLY A 111 4.10 15.74 1.68
C GLY A 111 3.69 14.79 2.82
N ASP A 112 2.52 14.15 2.74
CA ASP A 112 2.08 13.20 3.77
C ASP A 112 3.04 12.01 3.83
N MET A 113 3.83 11.91 4.91
CA MET A 113 4.80 10.82 5.17
C MET A 113 4.15 9.71 5.99
N LEU A 114 3.27 10.06 6.92
CA LEU A 114 2.50 9.15 7.75
C LEU A 114 1.02 9.53 7.66
N GLY A 115 0.20 8.67 7.05
CA GLY A 115 -1.22 8.94 6.81
C GLY A 115 -2.11 8.28 7.86
N ASP A 116 -3.18 8.97 8.23
CA ASP A 116 -4.24 8.40 9.05
C ASP A 116 -5.29 7.75 8.15
N VAL A 117 -5.55 6.45 8.36
CA VAL A 117 -6.56 5.66 7.64
C VAL A 117 -7.74 5.45 8.57
N ARG A 118 -8.76 6.28 8.38
CA ARG A 118 -9.99 6.29 9.18
C ARG A 118 -11.14 6.90 8.39
N ASP A 119 -12.35 6.73 8.87
CA ASP A 119 -13.49 7.45 8.31
C ASP A 119 -13.44 8.93 8.71
N PHE A 120 -13.34 9.81 7.70
CA PHE A 120 -13.44 11.26 7.83
C PHE A 120 -14.80 11.77 7.33
N GLY A 121 -15.74 10.87 6.95
CA GLY A 121 -17.03 11.24 6.37
C GLY A 121 -16.94 11.71 4.93
N VAL A 122 -15.83 11.43 4.22
CA VAL A 122 -15.60 11.90 2.84
C VAL A 122 -16.25 10.94 1.86
N ASP A 123 -17.02 11.47 0.90
CA ASP A 123 -17.48 10.71 -0.25
C ASP A 123 -16.30 10.31 -1.15
N THR A 124 -16.08 9.00 -1.27
CA THR A 124 -14.98 8.42 -2.07
C THR A 124 -15.08 8.75 -3.56
N TYR A 125 -16.28 8.99 -4.06
CA TYR A 125 -16.54 9.32 -5.46
C TYR A 125 -16.37 10.82 -5.77
N SER A 126 -16.20 11.67 -4.76
CA SER A 126 -15.89 13.08 -4.95
C SER A 126 -14.52 13.28 -5.62
N LYS A 127 -14.30 14.42 -6.29
CA LYS A 127 -13.01 14.74 -6.95
C LYS A 127 -11.81 14.67 -6.00
N LYS A 128 -12.00 14.95 -4.71
CA LYS A 128 -10.97 14.93 -3.66
C LYS A 128 -11.06 13.68 -2.77
N GLY A 129 -12.11 12.87 -2.92
CA GLY A 129 -12.35 11.68 -2.11
C GLY A 129 -11.29 10.63 -2.34
N ARG A 130 -10.83 10.02 -1.25
CA ARG A 130 -9.90 8.88 -1.27
C ARG A 130 -10.47 7.74 -0.45
N GLY A 131 -10.41 6.52 -0.98
CA GLY A 131 -11.06 5.35 -0.37
C GLY A 131 -10.65 5.09 1.08
N TYR A 132 -9.41 5.43 1.48
CA TYR A 132 -8.95 5.25 2.85
C TYR A 132 -9.56 6.24 3.86
N MET A 133 -10.26 7.28 3.39
CA MET A 133 -10.91 8.33 4.19
C MET A 133 -12.41 8.07 4.43
N SER A 134 -12.90 6.90 4.07
CA SER A 134 -14.31 6.51 4.13
C SER A 134 -14.46 5.13 4.76
N ASN A 135 -15.65 4.83 5.28
CA ASN A 135 -16.05 3.51 5.76
C ASN A 135 -16.59 2.59 4.66
N GLN A 136 -16.78 3.08 3.44
CA GLN A 136 -17.30 2.31 2.31
C GLN A 136 -16.32 1.21 1.88
N HIS A 137 -16.81 0.22 1.12
CA HIS A 137 -15.97 -0.80 0.49
C HIS A 137 -14.86 -0.16 -0.35
N LEU A 138 -13.62 -0.58 -0.11
CA LEU A 138 -12.46 -0.17 -0.90
C LEU A 138 -12.09 -1.30 -1.86
N GLN A 139 -12.23 -1.05 -3.16
CA GLN A 139 -11.94 -2.02 -4.22
C GLN A 139 -10.47 -2.46 -4.21
N PHE A 140 -10.18 -3.64 -4.80
CA PHE A 140 -8.81 -4.11 -4.99
C PHE A 140 -7.98 -3.12 -5.81
N HIS A 141 -6.83 -2.76 -5.26
CA HIS A 141 -5.90 -1.82 -5.87
C HIS A 141 -4.47 -2.03 -5.35
N ALA A 142 -3.51 -1.41 -6.02
CA ALA A 142 -2.14 -1.25 -5.57
C ALA A 142 -1.84 0.22 -5.29
N ASP A 143 -1.15 0.53 -4.21
CA ASP A 143 -0.68 1.89 -3.91
C ASP A 143 0.53 2.30 -4.80
N THR A 144 0.90 3.58 -4.76
CA THR A 144 1.92 4.18 -5.64
C THR A 144 3.31 4.18 -4.99
N CYS A 145 3.75 3.03 -4.49
CA CYS A 145 5.06 2.86 -3.85
C CYS A 145 5.52 1.40 -3.97
N ASP A 146 6.75 1.09 -3.58
CA ASP A 146 7.20 -0.30 -3.54
C ASP A 146 6.41 -1.09 -2.49
N VAL A 147 6.34 -0.57 -1.26
CA VAL A 147 5.71 -1.25 -0.13
C VAL A 147 4.74 -0.35 0.61
N THR A 148 3.49 -0.80 0.71
CA THR A 148 2.51 -0.21 1.64
C THR A 148 2.63 -0.88 2.99
N CYS A 149 2.78 -0.06 4.02
CA CYS A 149 2.77 -0.48 5.40
C CYS A 149 1.52 0.05 6.10
N LEU A 150 0.85 -0.79 6.88
CA LEU A 150 -0.28 -0.41 7.73
C LEU A 150 0.00 -0.82 9.16
N MET A 151 -0.25 0.06 10.13
CA MET A 151 -0.25 -0.26 11.55
C MET A 151 -1.64 -0.02 12.13
N VAL A 152 -2.17 -0.98 12.85
CA VAL A 152 -3.51 -0.95 13.42
C VAL A 152 -3.48 -0.37 14.82
N LEU A 153 -4.08 0.79 15.01
CA LEU A 153 -4.27 1.38 16.33
C LEU A 153 -5.58 0.86 16.96
N ARG A 154 -6.64 0.83 16.17
CA ARG A 154 -7.98 0.35 16.56
C ARG A 154 -8.70 -0.26 15.36
N VAL A 155 -9.50 -1.26 15.62
CA VAL A 155 -10.40 -1.89 14.64
C VAL A 155 -11.79 -1.24 14.68
N ALA A 156 -12.61 -1.49 13.67
CA ALA A 156 -14.01 -1.06 13.63
C ALA A 156 -14.87 -1.87 14.60
N LYS A 157 -16.09 -1.42 14.86
CA LYS A 157 -17.11 -2.17 15.61
C LYS A 157 -17.51 -3.45 14.88
N SER A 158 -17.67 -3.37 13.54
CA SER A 158 -17.93 -4.52 12.68
C SER A 158 -17.41 -4.27 11.26
N GLY A 159 -17.15 -5.33 10.49
CA GLY A 159 -16.58 -5.23 9.15
C GLY A 159 -15.11 -4.82 9.12
N GLY A 160 -14.67 -4.21 8.02
CA GLY A 160 -13.29 -3.72 7.86
C GLY A 160 -12.26 -4.83 7.68
N LEU A 161 -12.67 -6.02 7.18
CA LEU A 161 -11.77 -7.10 6.80
C LEU A 161 -10.77 -6.60 5.76
N SER A 162 -9.50 -6.86 5.99
CA SER A 162 -8.46 -6.67 4.99
C SER A 162 -8.47 -7.86 4.04
N ARG A 163 -8.49 -7.57 2.72
CA ARG A 163 -8.41 -8.57 1.66
C ARG A 163 -7.17 -8.31 0.83
N TYR A 164 -6.54 -9.35 0.37
CA TYR A 164 -5.34 -9.29 -0.45
C TYR A 164 -5.31 -10.46 -1.44
N CYS A 165 -4.83 -10.19 -2.66
CA CYS A 165 -4.65 -11.21 -3.68
C CYS A 165 -3.31 -11.02 -4.40
N SER A 166 -2.77 -12.14 -4.91
CA SER A 166 -1.55 -12.13 -5.72
C SER A 166 -1.86 -11.66 -7.14
N SER A 167 -1.28 -10.54 -7.56
CA SER A 167 -1.42 -10.09 -8.95
C SER A 167 -0.69 -11.02 -9.94
N ILE A 168 0.27 -11.82 -9.47
CA ILE A 168 0.91 -12.85 -10.28
C ILE A 168 -0.09 -13.96 -10.59
N ALA A 169 -0.85 -14.44 -9.59
CA ALA A 169 -1.89 -15.44 -9.81
C ALA A 169 -3.00 -14.94 -10.74
N ILE A 170 -3.40 -13.67 -10.60
CA ILE A 170 -4.36 -13.01 -11.52
C ILE A 170 -3.79 -13.01 -12.95
N HIS A 171 -2.55 -12.54 -13.13
CA HIS A 171 -1.87 -12.53 -14.42
C HIS A 171 -1.82 -13.93 -15.05
N ASP A 172 -1.44 -14.96 -14.30
CA ASP A 172 -1.31 -16.31 -14.79
C ASP A 172 -2.65 -16.94 -15.16
N GLU A 173 -3.71 -16.63 -14.41
CA GLU A 173 -5.08 -17.04 -14.78
C GLU A 173 -5.56 -16.36 -16.05
N ILE A 174 -5.29 -15.06 -16.23
CA ILE A 174 -5.62 -14.35 -17.47
C ILE A 174 -4.83 -14.93 -18.65
N ALA A 175 -3.54 -15.22 -18.48
CA ALA A 175 -2.72 -15.85 -19.52
C ALA A 175 -3.28 -17.19 -19.99
N LYS A 176 -3.90 -17.93 -19.09
CA LYS A 176 -4.50 -19.25 -19.36
C LYS A 176 -5.89 -19.15 -20.00
N THR A 177 -6.72 -18.22 -19.54
CA THR A 177 -8.15 -18.19 -19.86
C THR A 177 -8.53 -17.14 -20.91
N ARG A 178 -7.83 -16.00 -20.94
CA ARG A 178 -8.08 -14.86 -21.83
C ARG A 178 -6.76 -14.18 -22.22
N PRO A 179 -5.89 -14.89 -23.00
CA PRO A 179 -4.61 -14.34 -23.46
C PRO A 179 -4.78 -13.07 -24.29
N ASP A 180 -5.90 -12.92 -25.01
CA ASP A 180 -6.29 -11.71 -25.73
C ASP A 180 -6.37 -10.48 -24.80
N LEU A 181 -6.98 -10.62 -23.64
CA LEU A 181 -7.07 -9.55 -22.64
C LEU A 181 -5.71 -9.27 -22.00
N LEU A 182 -4.88 -10.31 -21.81
CA LEU A 182 -3.54 -10.12 -21.24
C LEU A 182 -2.68 -9.23 -22.13
N GLU A 183 -2.72 -9.42 -23.45
CA GLU A 183 -1.98 -8.57 -24.39
C GLU A 183 -2.38 -7.09 -24.24
N VAL A 184 -3.67 -6.82 -24.04
CA VAL A 184 -4.19 -5.46 -23.81
C VAL A 184 -3.70 -4.89 -22.50
N LEU A 185 -3.61 -5.70 -21.42
CA LEU A 185 -3.17 -5.25 -20.11
C LEU A 185 -1.67 -4.87 -20.07
N TYR A 186 -0.89 -5.27 -21.05
CA TYR A 186 0.48 -4.81 -21.29
C TYR A 186 0.55 -3.52 -22.13
N GLN A 187 -0.58 -3.05 -22.71
CA GLN A 187 -0.64 -1.79 -23.43
C GLN A 187 -0.91 -0.62 -22.46
N PRO A 188 -0.55 0.62 -22.84
CA PRO A 188 -0.77 1.77 -21.97
C PRO A 188 -2.26 2.11 -21.82
N PHE A 189 -2.67 2.40 -20.60
CA PHE A 189 -3.94 3.04 -20.24
C PHE A 189 -3.68 4.47 -19.79
N TYR A 190 -4.65 5.36 -19.96
CA TYR A 190 -4.61 6.69 -19.37
C TYR A 190 -5.10 6.62 -17.92
N LEU A 191 -4.29 7.11 -17.00
CA LEU A 191 -4.60 7.20 -15.58
C LEU A 191 -4.56 8.65 -15.11
N SER A 192 -5.57 9.06 -14.37
CA SER A 192 -5.63 10.39 -13.74
C SER A 192 -4.71 10.44 -12.52
N TRP A 193 -4.01 11.56 -12.37
CA TRP A 193 -3.27 11.86 -11.13
C TRP A 193 -4.16 12.15 -9.94
N LYS A 194 -5.46 12.40 -10.16
CA LYS A 194 -6.40 12.82 -9.10
C LYS A 194 -5.90 14.07 -8.35
N GLY A 195 -5.32 15.02 -9.08
CA GLY A 195 -4.81 16.28 -8.50
C GLY A 195 -3.49 16.14 -7.74
N GLN A 196 -2.70 15.09 -8.04
CA GLN A 196 -1.37 14.88 -7.44
C GLN A 196 -0.23 15.11 -8.44
N GLU A 197 -0.53 15.58 -9.63
CA GLU A 197 0.47 15.99 -10.62
C GLU A 197 1.32 17.16 -10.13
N ARG A 198 2.54 17.27 -10.64
CA ARG A 198 3.38 18.46 -10.44
C ARG A 198 2.82 19.65 -11.19
N GLN A 199 3.18 20.82 -10.75
CA GLN A 199 2.88 22.04 -11.50
C GLN A 199 3.42 21.95 -12.92
N GLY A 200 2.55 22.14 -13.93
CA GLY A 200 2.88 22.06 -15.35
C GLY A 200 2.87 20.64 -15.94
N GLU A 201 2.70 19.59 -15.16
CA GLU A 201 2.43 18.25 -15.69
C GLU A 201 0.99 18.13 -16.20
N LYS A 202 0.76 17.20 -17.15
CA LYS A 202 -0.60 16.86 -17.59
C LYS A 202 -1.37 16.20 -16.45
N PRO A 203 -2.69 16.37 -16.36
CA PRO A 203 -3.51 15.79 -15.27
C PRO A 203 -3.70 14.26 -15.40
N CYS A 204 -3.08 13.65 -16.39
CA CYS A 204 -3.07 12.20 -16.60
C CYS A 204 -1.72 11.74 -17.17
N TYR A 205 -1.44 10.46 -17.02
CA TYR A 205 -0.25 9.80 -17.54
C TYR A 205 -0.65 8.45 -18.18
N GLN A 206 0.28 7.87 -18.94
CA GLN A 206 0.08 6.56 -19.55
C GLN A 206 0.90 5.50 -18.84
N GLN A 207 0.29 4.34 -18.58
CA GLN A 207 0.97 3.19 -17.97
C GLN A 207 0.19 1.90 -18.25
N PRO A 208 0.89 0.76 -18.52
CA PRO A 208 0.24 -0.54 -18.58
C PRO A 208 -0.12 -1.04 -17.17
N LEU A 209 -1.06 -2.00 -17.09
CA LEU A 209 -1.39 -2.66 -15.84
C LEU A 209 -0.34 -3.71 -15.46
N PHE A 210 0.25 -4.37 -16.44
CA PHE A 210 1.33 -5.33 -16.24
C PHE A 210 2.57 -4.91 -17.03
N SER A 211 3.72 -5.19 -16.44
CA SER A 211 5.02 -5.06 -17.12
C SER A 211 5.97 -6.15 -16.62
N LYS A 212 7.02 -6.43 -17.40
CA LYS A 212 8.08 -7.37 -17.00
C LYS A 212 9.44 -6.72 -17.20
N GLU A 213 10.30 -6.88 -16.20
CA GLU A 213 11.70 -6.47 -16.27
C GLU A 213 12.57 -7.55 -15.62
N GLN A 214 13.64 -7.95 -16.30
CA GLN A 214 14.54 -9.01 -15.83
C GLN A 214 13.83 -10.30 -15.39
N GLY A 215 12.76 -10.67 -16.09
CA GLY A 215 11.95 -11.87 -15.80
C GLY A 215 10.98 -11.74 -14.61
N LYS A 216 10.94 -10.59 -13.93
CA LYS A 216 10.00 -10.30 -12.83
C LYS A 216 8.80 -9.52 -13.33
N LEU A 217 7.60 -9.96 -12.94
CA LEU A 217 6.36 -9.24 -13.17
C LEU A 217 6.26 -8.04 -12.22
N ALA A 218 5.80 -6.92 -12.72
CA ALA A 218 5.30 -5.82 -11.91
C ALA A 218 3.89 -5.46 -12.41
N SER A 219 2.97 -5.24 -11.49
CA SER A 219 1.62 -4.81 -11.78
C SER A 219 1.30 -3.46 -11.15
N ARG A 220 0.42 -2.73 -11.79
CA ARG A 220 -0.11 -1.47 -11.30
C ARG A 220 -1.59 -1.38 -11.59
N PHE A 221 -2.40 -1.81 -10.66
CA PHE A 221 -3.85 -1.80 -10.78
C PHE A 221 -4.46 -0.82 -9.79
N ILE A 222 -5.06 0.23 -10.30
CA ILE A 222 -5.78 1.23 -9.52
C ILE A 222 -6.99 1.70 -10.34
N PRO A 223 -8.08 0.90 -10.38
CA PRO A 223 -9.21 1.14 -11.25
C PRO A 223 -9.81 2.53 -11.09
N GLN A 224 -9.81 3.09 -9.87
CA GLN A 224 -10.31 4.44 -9.59
C GLN A 224 -9.57 5.57 -10.31
N HIS A 225 -8.41 5.28 -10.92
CA HIS A 225 -7.64 6.26 -11.69
C HIS A 225 -7.78 6.08 -13.21
N ILE A 226 -8.33 4.97 -13.70
CA ILE A 226 -8.42 4.69 -15.13
C ILE A 226 -9.46 5.60 -15.77
N VAL A 227 -9.02 6.41 -16.74
CA VAL A 227 -9.90 7.32 -17.50
C VAL A 227 -10.78 6.51 -18.44
N GLY A 228 -12.08 6.78 -18.44
CA GLY A 228 -13.07 6.03 -19.22
C GLY A 228 -13.57 4.75 -18.52
N HIS A 229 -13.04 4.39 -17.34
CA HIS A 229 -13.57 3.35 -16.46
C HIS A 229 -14.19 3.99 -15.21
N ALA A 230 -13.41 4.28 -14.20
CA ALA A 230 -13.90 4.91 -12.97
C ALA A 230 -13.77 6.46 -12.97
N VAL A 231 -12.95 7.02 -13.85
CA VAL A 231 -12.85 8.47 -14.09
C VAL A 231 -13.61 8.81 -15.37
N GLU A 232 -14.55 9.74 -15.27
CA GLU A 232 -15.35 10.14 -16.42
C GLU A 232 -14.48 10.63 -17.58
N GLN A 233 -14.69 10.06 -18.75
CA GLN A 233 -14.03 10.47 -19.99
C GLN A 233 -14.24 11.97 -20.30
N ALA A 234 -15.40 12.51 -19.94
CA ALA A 234 -15.76 13.93 -20.15
C ALA A 234 -14.79 14.92 -19.47
N GLN A 235 -14.09 14.49 -18.42
CA GLN A 235 -13.04 15.31 -17.78
C GLN A 235 -11.77 15.41 -18.63
N PHE A 236 -11.60 14.52 -19.62
CA PHE A 236 -10.44 14.41 -20.49
C PHE A 236 -10.85 14.31 -21.96
N PRO A 237 -11.54 15.32 -22.54
CA PRO A 237 -12.14 15.23 -23.85
C PRO A 237 -11.14 15.04 -25.00
N ALA A 238 -9.87 15.39 -24.79
CA ALA A 238 -8.80 15.21 -25.77
C ALA A 238 -8.19 13.80 -25.78
N LEU A 239 -8.55 12.93 -24.80
CA LEU A 239 -8.05 11.57 -24.74
C LEU A 239 -8.99 10.63 -25.52
N PRO A 240 -8.47 9.57 -26.15
CA PRO A 240 -9.31 8.54 -26.73
C PRO A 240 -10.07 7.80 -25.61
N PRO A 241 -11.32 7.38 -25.87
CA PRO A 241 -12.05 6.51 -24.93
C PRO A 241 -11.37 5.14 -24.85
N LEU A 242 -11.64 4.42 -23.76
CA LEU A 242 -11.28 3.01 -23.70
C LEU A 242 -11.95 2.23 -24.83
N SER A 243 -11.19 1.38 -25.50
CA SER A 243 -11.80 0.38 -26.39
C SER A 243 -12.61 -0.64 -25.57
N ASP A 244 -13.55 -1.33 -26.23
CA ASP A 244 -14.34 -2.38 -25.57
C ASP A 244 -13.44 -3.47 -24.97
N LEU A 245 -12.37 -3.84 -25.67
CA LEU A 245 -11.41 -4.82 -25.19
C LEU A 245 -10.60 -4.33 -23.99
N GLN A 246 -10.23 -3.04 -23.93
CA GLN A 246 -9.60 -2.44 -22.76
C GLN A 246 -10.55 -2.43 -21.56
N ARG A 247 -11.81 -2.10 -21.76
CA ARG A 247 -12.82 -2.13 -20.71
C ARG A 247 -13.01 -3.53 -20.16
N GLU A 248 -13.22 -4.52 -21.07
CA GLU A 248 -13.34 -5.92 -20.70
C GLU A 248 -12.11 -6.43 -19.94
N ALA A 249 -10.91 -6.02 -20.34
CA ALA A 249 -9.67 -6.43 -19.68
C ALA A 249 -9.59 -5.91 -18.24
N VAL A 250 -9.95 -4.66 -17.99
CA VAL A 250 -10.01 -4.07 -16.64
C VAL A 250 -11.06 -4.79 -15.78
N GLU A 251 -12.27 -4.96 -16.30
CA GLU A 251 -13.38 -5.65 -15.62
C GLU A 251 -13.03 -7.12 -15.31
N TYR A 252 -12.25 -7.77 -16.19
CA TYR A 252 -11.81 -9.15 -15.96
C TYR A 252 -10.79 -9.24 -14.81
N VAL A 253 -9.86 -8.29 -14.69
CA VAL A 253 -8.98 -8.19 -13.51
C VAL A 253 -9.79 -7.98 -12.23
N GLU A 254 -10.78 -7.07 -12.25
CA GLU A 254 -11.66 -6.83 -11.10
C GLU A 254 -12.45 -8.09 -10.73
N LYS A 255 -13.00 -8.80 -11.71
CA LYS A 255 -13.71 -10.05 -11.51
C LYS A 255 -12.84 -11.11 -10.85
N LEU A 256 -11.61 -11.32 -11.33
CA LEU A 256 -10.70 -12.30 -10.76
C LEU A 256 -10.25 -11.90 -9.35
N ALA A 257 -9.92 -10.62 -9.12
CA ALA A 257 -9.53 -10.13 -7.80
C ALA A 257 -10.65 -10.28 -6.75
N ASN A 258 -11.93 -10.23 -7.17
CA ASN A 258 -13.09 -10.43 -6.31
C ASN A 258 -13.56 -11.90 -6.25
N ASP A 259 -12.94 -12.82 -6.96
CA ASP A 259 -13.25 -14.25 -6.87
C ASP A 259 -12.60 -14.85 -5.60
N PRO A 260 -13.38 -15.48 -4.70
CA PRO A 260 -12.87 -16.06 -3.44
C PRO A 260 -11.72 -17.06 -3.62
N ARG A 261 -11.50 -17.59 -4.80
CA ARG A 261 -10.35 -18.46 -5.10
C ARG A 261 -9.02 -17.71 -5.07
N PHE A 262 -9.02 -16.39 -5.33
CA PHE A 262 -7.80 -15.61 -5.54
C PHE A 262 -7.42 -14.70 -4.38
N TYR A 263 -8.30 -14.47 -3.41
CA TYR A 263 -7.98 -13.59 -2.29
C TYR A 263 -8.02 -14.28 -0.92
N GLY A 264 -7.13 -13.84 -0.05
CA GLY A 264 -7.18 -14.12 1.38
C GLY A 264 -7.83 -12.97 2.13
N GLU A 265 -8.41 -13.28 3.30
CA GLU A 265 -9.01 -12.31 4.20
C GLU A 265 -8.38 -12.40 5.58
N MET A 266 -8.24 -11.27 6.25
CA MET A 266 -7.78 -11.21 7.63
C MET A 266 -8.50 -10.11 8.40
N MET A 267 -8.98 -10.44 9.61
CA MET A 267 -9.32 -9.44 10.61
C MET A 267 -8.05 -9.00 11.34
N PHE A 268 -7.76 -7.73 11.26
CA PHE A 268 -6.68 -7.13 12.03
C PHE A 268 -6.95 -7.13 13.53
N GLN A 269 -5.87 -7.13 14.29
CA GLN A 269 -5.87 -6.88 15.73
C GLN A 269 -5.14 -5.57 16.02
N PRO A 270 -5.52 -4.83 17.08
CA PRO A 270 -4.74 -3.67 17.51
C PRO A 270 -3.27 -4.05 17.74
N GLY A 271 -2.34 -3.28 17.17
CA GLY A 271 -0.92 -3.56 17.17
C GLY A 271 -0.40 -4.38 15.99
N ASP A 272 -1.27 -4.91 15.11
CA ASP A 272 -0.82 -5.55 13.88
C ASP A 272 -0.13 -4.53 12.96
N MET A 273 0.93 -4.97 12.32
CA MET A 273 1.62 -4.24 11.25
C MET A 273 1.66 -5.11 10.00
N GLN A 274 1.02 -4.64 8.93
CA GLN A 274 1.02 -5.31 7.63
C GLN A 274 1.96 -4.60 6.67
N PHE A 275 2.70 -5.38 5.89
CA PHE A 275 3.59 -4.93 4.81
C PHE A 275 3.17 -5.62 3.52
N MET A 276 3.05 -4.87 2.42
CA MET A 276 2.65 -5.41 1.11
C MET A 276 3.47 -4.81 -0.02
N ASN A 277 3.96 -5.67 -0.90
CA ASN A 277 4.64 -5.28 -2.14
C ASN A 277 3.60 -4.96 -3.22
N ASN A 278 3.45 -3.68 -3.55
CA ASN A 278 2.48 -3.19 -4.53
C ASN A 278 2.72 -3.65 -5.97
N HIS A 279 3.90 -4.19 -6.26
CA HIS A 279 4.20 -4.71 -7.60
C HIS A 279 3.62 -6.10 -7.85
N VAL A 280 3.24 -6.83 -6.80
CA VAL A 280 2.75 -8.22 -6.91
C VAL A 280 1.48 -8.49 -6.11
N MET A 281 0.97 -7.48 -5.42
CA MET A 281 -0.22 -7.60 -4.57
C MET A 281 -1.26 -6.54 -4.92
N TYR A 282 -2.52 -6.94 -4.86
CA TYR A 282 -3.65 -6.01 -4.73
C TYR A 282 -4.28 -6.19 -3.36
N HIS A 283 -4.75 -5.10 -2.79
CA HIS A 283 -5.43 -5.12 -1.51
C HIS A 283 -6.75 -4.36 -1.56
N SER A 284 -7.65 -4.79 -0.70
CA SER A 284 -8.97 -4.20 -0.54
C SER A 284 -9.39 -4.23 0.92
N ARG A 285 -10.51 -3.59 1.21
CA ARG A 285 -11.10 -3.59 2.55
C ARG A 285 -12.62 -3.61 2.42
N THR A 286 -13.28 -4.51 3.17
CA THR A 286 -14.75 -4.50 3.24
C THR A 286 -15.25 -3.21 3.89
N GLU A 287 -16.47 -2.83 3.62
CA GLU A 287 -17.14 -1.78 4.39
C GLU A 287 -17.09 -2.09 5.90
N PHE A 288 -17.23 -1.06 6.72
CA PHE A 288 -17.24 -1.21 8.17
C PHE A 288 -18.19 -0.23 8.86
N GLU A 289 -18.63 -0.61 10.03
CA GLU A 289 -19.37 0.22 10.97
C GLU A 289 -18.44 0.64 12.11
N ASP A 290 -18.35 1.91 12.40
CA ASP A 290 -17.57 2.43 13.52
C ASP A 290 -18.39 2.50 14.81
N HIS A 291 -17.67 2.61 15.92
CA HIS A 291 -18.23 3.00 17.21
C HIS A 291 -18.70 4.47 17.15
N LEU A 292 -19.64 4.82 18.01
CA LEU A 292 -20.14 6.20 18.10
C LEU A 292 -19.09 7.13 18.73
N GLU A 293 -18.38 6.62 19.71
CA GLU A 293 -17.34 7.33 20.45
C GLU A 293 -16.12 7.56 19.55
N SER A 294 -15.71 8.80 19.40
CA SER A 294 -14.63 9.21 18.48
C SER A 294 -13.28 8.55 18.79
N ASP A 295 -13.01 8.28 20.05
CA ASP A 295 -11.79 7.64 20.55
C ASP A 295 -11.80 6.11 20.38
N GLN A 296 -12.93 5.49 20.03
CA GLN A 296 -13.06 4.07 19.74
C GLN A 296 -13.14 3.75 18.24
N LYS A 297 -13.30 4.76 17.38
CA LYS A 297 -13.38 4.59 15.92
C LYS A 297 -12.16 3.89 15.36
N ARG A 298 -12.37 3.14 14.27
CA ARG A 298 -11.31 2.48 13.50
C ARG A 298 -10.23 3.48 13.12
N HIS A 299 -8.98 3.10 13.36
CA HIS A 299 -7.85 3.94 13.05
C HIS A 299 -6.60 3.12 12.75
N LEU A 300 -6.06 3.28 11.54
CA LEU A 300 -4.76 2.74 11.16
C LEU A 300 -3.83 3.88 10.76
N LEU A 301 -2.54 3.61 10.85
CA LEU A 301 -1.49 4.45 10.27
C LEU A 301 -1.02 3.81 8.98
N ARG A 302 -0.79 4.61 7.94
CA ARG A 302 -0.21 4.15 6.68
C ARG A 302 1.12 4.84 6.41
N MET A 303 2.08 4.07 5.98
CA MET A 303 3.37 4.55 5.50
C MET A 303 3.68 3.89 4.16
N TRP A 304 4.23 4.65 3.23
CA TRP A 304 4.72 4.16 1.96
C TRP A 304 6.23 4.12 1.98
N LEU A 305 6.81 2.98 1.62
CA LEU A 305 8.25 2.78 1.60
C LEU A 305 8.74 2.43 0.21
N SER A 306 9.90 2.98 -0.13
CA SER A 306 10.81 2.43 -1.11
C SER A 306 11.82 1.54 -0.39
N VAL A 307 12.06 0.32 -0.88
CA VAL A 307 12.85 -0.69 -0.16
C VAL A 307 14.13 -1.07 -0.92
N PRO A 308 15.23 -1.37 -0.19
CA PRO A 308 16.55 -1.56 -0.81
C PRO A 308 16.65 -2.82 -1.68
N ASN A 309 15.76 -3.78 -1.51
CA ASN A 309 15.72 -5.01 -2.30
C ASN A 309 14.58 -5.03 -3.34
N SER A 310 13.98 -3.87 -3.64
CA SER A 310 12.91 -3.79 -4.64
C SER A 310 13.41 -4.19 -6.04
N ARG A 311 12.50 -4.79 -6.84
CA ARG A 311 12.79 -5.22 -8.22
C ARG A 311 13.07 -4.06 -9.15
N ALA A 312 13.82 -4.31 -10.24
CA ALA A 312 13.86 -3.37 -11.36
C ALA A 312 12.47 -3.28 -12.02
N LEU A 313 12.12 -2.10 -12.53
CA LEU A 313 10.88 -1.83 -13.23
C LEU A 313 11.14 -1.54 -14.71
N HIS A 314 10.22 -1.98 -15.56
CA HIS A 314 10.23 -1.65 -16.98
C HIS A 314 10.04 -0.14 -17.19
N GLU A 315 10.58 0.41 -18.26
CA GLU A 315 10.52 1.85 -18.57
C GLU A 315 9.09 2.41 -18.64
N SER A 316 8.09 1.58 -19.00
CA SER A 316 6.69 1.97 -19.02
C SER A 316 6.15 2.39 -17.65
N MET A 317 6.86 2.09 -16.55
CA MET A 317 6.51 2.48 -15.19
C MET A 317 7.13 3.84 -14.77
N ASN A 318 7.94 4.48 -15.63
CA ASN A 318 8.64 5.73 -15.31
C ASN A 318 7.71 6.89 -14.95
N ALA A 319 6.53 6.96 -15.55
CA ALA A 319 5.59 8.07 -15.34
C ALA A 319 5.31 8.28 -13.84
N ILE A 320 5.11 7.19 -13.11
CA ILE A 320 4.73 7.25 -11.69
C ILE A 320 5.92 7.01 -10.74
N TYR A 321 6.80 6.06 -11.06
CA TYR A 321 7.92 5.72 -10.17
C TYR A 321 9.14 6.61 -10.35
N ARG A 322 9.33 7.24 -11.53
CA ARG A 322 10.42 8.18 -11.90
C ARG A 322 11.82 7.60 -11.84
N GLU A 323 12.01 6.53 -11.12
CA GLU A 323 13.23 5.75 -10.99
C GLU A 323 12.86 4.27 -11.08
N ARG A 324 13.64 3.48 -11.83
CA ARG A 324 13.31 2.09 -12.14
C ARG A 324 14.34 1.07 -11.73
N HIS A 325 15.52 1.51 -11.28
CA HIS A 325 16.56 0.58 -10.86
C HIS A 325 16.15 -0.17 -9.58
N SER A 326 16.64 -1.40 -9.44
CA SER A 326 16.46 -2.18 -8.23
C SER A 326 17.04 -1.43 -7.02
N GLY A 327 16.27 -1.35 -5.93
CA GLY A 327 16.68 -0.71 -4.69
C GLY A 327 16.73 0.82 -4.72
N ALA A 328 16.37 1.47 -5.83
CA ALA A 328 16.30 2.92 -5.91
C ALA A 328 15.17 3.49 -5.06
N VAL A 329 15.35 4.68 -4.53
CA VAL A 329 14.27 5.42 -3.84
C VAL A 329 13.31 5.96 -4.89
N ARG A 330 12.06 5.50 -4.86
CA ARG A 330 11.08 5.75 -5.91
C ARG A 330 9.63 5.67 -5.41
N GLY A 331 8.70 6.07 -6.28
CA GLY A 331 7.27 6.07 -5.98
C GLY A 331 6.84 7.27 -5.14
N GLY A 332 5.61 7.22 -4.70
CA GLY A 332 4.97 8.36 -4.03
C GLY A 332 4.63 9.51 -4.95
N PHE A 333 4.01 10.54 -4.39
CA PHE A 333 3.69 11.77 -5.11
C PHE A 333 4.69 12.86 -4.74
N PRO A 334 5.17 13.66 -5.70
CA PRO A 334 6.13 14.71 -5.39
C PRO A 334 5.48 15.80 -4.55
N CYS A 335 6.19 16.25 -3.53
CA CYS A 335 5.86 17.43 -2.74
C CYS A 335 6.82 18.56 -3.13
N GLU A 336 6.36 19.53 -3.90
CA GLU A 336 7.20 20.62 -4.43
C GLU A 336 7.70 21.58 -3.33
N THR A 337 6.94 21.69 -2.24
CA THR A 337 7.32 22.51 -1.08
C THR A 337 8.40 21.84 -0.21
N GLY A 338 8.69 20.56 -0.42
CA GLY A 338 9.55 19.78 0.46
C GLY A 338 8.94 19.51 1.84
N ALA A 339 7.68 19.82 2.06
CA ALA A 339 7.00 19.59 3.32
C ALA A 339 6.96 18.10 3.69
N ARG A 340 7.04 17.80 4.98
CA ARG A 340 6.88 16.46 5.55
C ARG A 340 5.78 16.51 6.59
N VAL A 341 4.68 15.82 6.32
CA VAL A 341 3.48 15.79 7.16
C VAL A 341 3.34 14.41 7.79
N PHE A 342 3.24 14.36 9.10
CA PHE A 342 3.20 13.11 9.87
C PHE A 342 1.83 12.86 10.52
N GLU A 343 0.87 13.71 10.29
CA GLU A 343 -0.52 13.54 10.71
C GLU A 343 -1.45 14.09 9.64
N THR A 344 -2.44 13.32 9.22
CA THR A 344 -3.42 13.78 8.24
C THR A 344 -4.27 14.89 8.87
N PRO A 345 -4.24 16.10 8.34
CA PRO A 345 -5.08 17.19 8.88
C PRO A 345 -6.55 16.81 8.76
N VAL A 346 -7.34 17.16 9.76
CA VAL A 346 -8.80 17.10 9.66
C VAL A 346 -9.19 18.03 8.54
N MET A 347 -9.82 17.51 7.48
CA MET A 347 -10.34 18.33 6.41
C MET A 347 -11.50 19.13 7.01
N THR A 348 -11.28 20.41 7.27
CA THR A 348 -12.39 21.36 7.44
C THR A 348 -12.84 21.75 6.05
N ASP A 349 -14.14 21.66 5.82
CA ASP A 349 -14.82 22.05 4.58
C ASP A 349 -14.44 23.48 4.11
#